data_bfd0933df346bb25ef63d1d333145cac
#
_entry.id   bfd0933df346bb25ef63d1d333145cac
#
_cell.length_a   1.000
_cell.length_b   1.000
_cell.length_c   1.000
_cell.angle_alpha   90.00
_cell.angle_beta   90.00
_cell.angle_gamma   90.00
#
_symmetry.space_group_name_H-M   'P 1'
#
loop_
_entity.id
_entity.type
_entity.pdbx_description
1 polymer ?
#
loop_
_entity_poly.entity_id
_entity_poly.type
_entity_poly.pdbx_seq_one_letter_code
_entity_poly.pdbx_strand_id
1 'polypeptide(L)'
;MIRFLARCGGLAVAVFAPLAGARGAEVAGDQPAPPPKPWMISEAGLPEGFPPAGPVDQVIVKQYPAYRLARVEGDTGADGMFMVLFNHIKRNKIEMTAPVEMAWPDEAAGQPAAKPAAMAFLYGEPEWGEKGADPADGRVVVEDIPPMQVVSIAMRGAYDRKHFAEGHKRLEAWLAEHPEWEPAGVPRTFNYNSPFVPNLVKVAEVQIPIRPRPAPADASR
;
A
#
# COMPACT_ATOMS: atom_id res chain seq x y z
N MET A 1 -16.84 33.53 80.99
CA MET A 1 -15.57 33.85 81.73
C MET A 1 -14.42 33.33 80.89
N ILE A 2 -13.47 34.21 80.71
CA ILE A 2 -12.08 34.06 80.26
C ILE A 2 -11.79 34.14 78.75
N ARG A 3 -11.21 35.28 78.46
CA ARG A 3 -10.47 35.77 77.25
C ARG A 3 -9.23 34.90 76.97
N PHE A 4 -8.77 34.85 75.71
CA PHE A 4 -7.39 35.17 75.34
C PHE A 4 -7.24 35.15 73.83
N LEU A 5 -7.08 36.29 73.25
CA LEU A 5 -5.87 36.94 72.65
C LEU A 5 -5.32 36.30 71.38
N ALA A 6 -5.35 37.14 70.40
CA ALA A 6 -4.77 37.03 69.06
C ALA A 6 -3.26 36.80 69.02
N ARG A 7 -2.80 36.11 67.97
CA ARG A 7 -1.47 36.35 67.43
C ARG A 7 -1.52 36.22 65.88
N CYS A 8 -1.22 37.34 65.26
CA CYS A 8 -0.95 37.45 63.83
C CYS A 8 0.36 36.68 63.50
N GLY A 9 0.29 35.83 62.50
CA GLY A 9 1.45 35.25 61.87
C GLY A 9 1.22 35.28 60.36
N GLY A 10 1.86 36.22 59.71
CA GLY A 10 1.78 36.39 58.27
C GLY A 10 2.45 35.19 57.56
N LEU A 11 1.67 34.54 56.72
CA LEU A 11 2.20 33.55 55.80
C LEU A 11 2.40 34.20 54.43
N ALA A 12 3.65 34.43 54.04
CA ALA A 12 4.01 34.87 52.71
C ALA A 12 3.67 33.76 51.72
N VAL A 13 2.72 33.96 50.84
CA VAL A 13 2.43 33.11 49.75
C VAL A 13 3.41 33.44 48.63
N ALA A 14 4.41 32.55 48.44
CA ALA A 14 5.25 32.62 47.27
C ALA A 14 4.46 32.12 46.05
N VAL A 15 4.13 33.05 45.17
CA VAL A 15 3.55 32.75 43.85
C VAL A 15 4.65 32.20 42.97
N PHE A 16 4.69 30.88 42.79
CA PHE A 16 5.46 30.26 41.74
C PHE A 16 4.74 30.46 40.40
N ALA A 17 5.24 31.35 39.58
CA ALA A 17 4.88 31.42 38.17
C ALA A 17 5.47 30.15 37.44
N PRO A 18 4.63 29.42 36.68
CA PRO A 18 5.19 28.36 35.85
C PRO A 18 5.99 28.97 34.70
N LEU A 19 7.27 28.65 34.61
CA LEU A 19 8.06 28.88 33.41
C LEU A 19 7.34 28.21 32.23
N ALA A 20 6.85 29.03 31.30
CA ALA A 20 6.39 28.58 30.01
C ALA A 20 7.58 27.93 29.27
N GLY A 21 7.60 26.62 29.26
CA GLY A 21 8.53 25.85 28.43
C GLY A 21 8.33 26.27 26.97
N ALA A 22 9.36 26.81 26.36
CA ALA A 22 9.42 27.05 24.93
C ALA A 22 9.17 25.70 24.23
N ARG A 23 7.97 25.52 23.68
CA ARG A 23 7.71 24.46 22.69
C ARG A 23 8.63 24.74 21.52
N GLY A 24 9.64 23.89 21.36
CA GLY A 24 10.43 23.87 20.15
C GLY A 24 9.47 23.85 18.96
N ALA A 25 9.59 24.84 18.10
CA ALA A 25 8.93 24.81 16.79
C ALA A 25 9.49 23.57 16.08
N GLU A 26 8.67 22.55 15.97
CA GLU A 26 8.91 21.40 15.10
C GLU A 26 9.01 21.98 13.69
N VAL A 27 10.23 22.03 13.18
CA VAL A 27 10.50 22.41 11.80
C VAL A 27 9.82 21.35 10.97
N ALA A 28 8.63 21.66 10.45
CA ALA A 28 8.00 20.88 9.42
C ALA A 28 8.97 20.85 8.25
N GLY A 29 9.74 19.75 8.15
CA GLY A 29 10.64 19.53 7.04
C GLY A 29 9.83 19.70 5.76
N ASP A 30 10.38 20.45 4.83
CA ASP A 30 9.85 20.68 3.48
C ASP A 30 9.76 19.32 2.76
N GLN A 31 8.70 18.55 3.04
CA GLN A 31 8.42 17.34 2.31
C GLN A 31 7.97 17.75 0.92
N PRO A 32 8.63 17.27 -0.13
CA PRO A 32 8.22 17.57 -1.49
C PRO A 32 6.74 17.22 -1.66
N ALA A 33 5.99 18.11 -2.29
CA ALA A 33 4.57 17.89 -2.54
C ALA A 33 4.37 16.52 -3.20
N PRO A 34 3.34 15.76 -2.76
CA PRO A 34 3.09 14.46 -3.36
C PRO A 34 2.89 14.60 -4.88
N PRO A 35 3.39 13.65 -5.67
CA PRO A 35 3.28 13.72 -7.13
C PRO A 35 1.81 13.81 -7.54
N PRO A 36 1.50 14.53 -8.63
CA PRO A 36 0.13 14.75 -9.07
C PRO A 36 -0.55 13.42 -9.42
N LYS A 37 -1.74 13.22 -8.85
CA LYS A 37 -2.58 12.06 -9.15
C LYS A 37 -2.98 12.09 -10.64
N PRO A 38 -2.89 10.98 -11.39
CA PRO A 38 -3.32 10.93 -12.77
C PRO A 38 -4.82 11.14 -12.88
N TRP A 39 -5.27 11.80 -13.93
CA TRP A 39 -6.68 11.78 -14.28
C TRP A 39 -7.10 10.35 -14.62
N MET A 40 -8.13 9.85 -13.98
CA MET A 40 -8.68 8.52 -14.20
C MET A 40 -10.17 8.47 -13.85
N ILE A 41 -10.88 7.54 -14.46
CA ILE A 41 -12.24 7.20 -14.05
C ILE A 41 -12.14 6.44 -12.72
N SER A 42 -12.77 6.96 -11.67
CA SER A 42 -12.82 6.29 -10.37
C SER A 42 -14.17 5.60 -10.23
N GLU A 43 -14.18 4.27 -10.18
CA GLU A 43 -15.39 3.44 -10.05
C GLU A 43 -15.57 2.89 -8.64
N ALA A 44 -14.49 2.83 -7.84
CA ALA A 44 -14.51 2.34 -6.47
C ALA A 44 -13.51 3.14 -5.60
N GLY A 45 -13.72 3.11 -4.29
CA GLY A 45 -12.83 3.73 -3.32
C GLY A 45 -11.50 2.99 -3.20
N LEU A 46 -10.48 3.68 -2.67
CA LEU A 46 -9.23 3.06 -2.24
C LEU A 46 -9.42 2.42 -0.86
N PRO A 47 -8.66 1.36 -0.51
CA PRO A 47 -8.53 0.94 0.87
C PRO A 47 -8.03 2.08 1.78
N GLU A 48 -8.34 1.99 3.06
CA GLU A 48 -7.94 3.01 4.05
C GLU A 48 -6.42 3.19 4.08
N GLY A 49 -5.98 4.45 4.07
CA GLY A 49 -4.56 4.82 4.12
C GLY A 49 -3.77 4.52 2.84
N PHE A 50 -4.40 4.00 1.79
CA PHE A 50 -3.70 3.73 0.52
C PHE A 50 -3.34 5.01 -0.21
N PRO A 51 -2.10 5.12 -0.70
CA PRO A 51 -1.73 6.22 -1.58
C PRO A 51 -2.46 6.08 -2.93
N PRO A 52 -2.87 7.21 -3.55
CA PRO A 52 -3.50 7.18 -4.88
C PRO A 52 -2.54 6.63 -5.94
N ALA A 53 -3.07 6.30 -7.12
CA ALA A 53 -2.25 5.97 -8.28
C ALA A 53 -1.20 7.06 -8.53
N GLY A 54 0.02 6.65 -8.85
CA GLY A 54 1.13 7.56 -9.16
C GLY A 54 0.93 8.28 -10.50
N PRO A 55 1.76 9.27 -10.81
CA PRO A 55 1.74 9.94 -12.11
C PRO A 55 2.08 8.95 -13.23
N VAL A 56 1.38 9.08 -14.36
CA VAL A 56 1.60 8.20 -15.52
C VAL A 56 3.01 8.37 -16.04
N ASP A 57 3.65 7.26 -16.40
CA ASP A 57 5.00 7.18 -16.98
C ASP A 57 6.16 7.67 -16.10
N GLN A 58 5.93 7.85 -14.81
CA GLN A 58 6.97 8.19 -13.83
C GLN A 58 7.19 7.05 -12.85
N VAL A 59 8.46 6.72 -12.61
CA VAL A 59 8.85 5.76 -11.57
C VAL A 59 8.91 6.49 -10.23
N ILE A 60 8.21 5.94 -9.23
CA ILE A 60 8.20 6.48 -7.87
C ILE A 60 8.30 5.35 -6.83
N VAL A 61 8.80 5.66 -5.66
CA VAL A 61 8.71 4.77 -4.50
C VAL A 61 7.44 5.12 -3.72
N LYS A 62 6.66 4.09 -3.37
CA LYS A 62 5.42 4.23 -2.59
C LYS A 62 5.51 3.42 -1.31
N GLN A 63 4.83 3.90 -0.28
CA GLN A 63 4.65 3.21 0.98
C GLN A 63 3.19 2.80 1.12
N TYR A 64 2.94 1.54 1.42
CA TYR A 64 1.62 1.01 1.74
C TYR A 64 1.53 0.69 3.24
N PRO A 65 0.41 1.02 3.91
CA PRO A 65 0.15 0.55 5.27
C PRO A 65 -0.04 -0.96 5.31
N ALA A 66 -0.25 -1.54 6.48
CA ALA A 66 -0.81 -2.87 6.59
C ALA A 66 -2.23 -2.88 6.02
N TYR A 67 -2.61 -3.96 5.32
CA TYR A 67 -3.94 -4.11 4.73
C TYR A 67 -4.35 -5.57 4.66
N ARG A 68 -5.64 -5.81 4.46
CA ARG A 68 -6.20 -7.14 4.26
C ARG A 68 -6.66 -7.33 2.83
N LEU A 69 -6.53 -8.53 2.33
CA LEU A 69 -7.02 -8.91 1.01
C LEU A 69 -7.60 -10.33 1.01
N ALA A 70 -8.45 -10.60 0.04
CA ALA A 70 -8.83 -11.95 -0.35
C ALA A 70 -8.09 -12.31 -1.63
N ARG A 71 -7.37 -13.44 -1.65
CA ARG A 71 -6.54 -13.93 -2.75
C ARG A 71 -7.06 -15.25 -3.30
N VAL A 72 -6.95 -15.38 -4.60
CA VAL A 72 -7.11 -16.65 -5.34
C VAL A 72 -5.87 -16.87 -6.17
N GLU A 73 -5.34 -18.08 -6.09
CA GLU A 73 -4.24 -18.55 -6.94
C GLU A 73 -4.78 -19.58 -7.94
N GLY A 74 -4.15 -19.68 -9.08
CA GLY A 74 -4.48 -20.71 -10.08
C GLY A 74 -4.44 -20.21 -11.51
N ASP A 75 -4.77 -21.13 -12.43
CA ASP A 75 -4.63 -20.93 -13.86
C ASP A 75 -5.97 -20.80 -14.62
N THR A 76 -7.06 -20.55 -13.91
CA THR A 76 -8.39 -20.31 -14.51
C THR A 76 -8.48 -19.01 -15.33
N GLY A 77 -7.36 -18.26 -15.41
CA GLY A 77 -7.30 -16.96 -16.05
C GLY A 77 -7.92 -15.83 -15.22
N ALA A 78 -7.68 -14.59 -15.67
CA ALA A 78 -8.11 -13.40 -14.92
C ALA A 78 -9.62 -13.36 -14.66
N ASP A 79 -10.45 -13.67 -15.66
CA ASP A 79 -11.92 -13.67 -15.52
C ASP A 79 -12.41 -14.73 -14.52
N GLY A 80 -11.81 -15.93 -14.53
CA GLY A 80 -12.15 -16.99 -13.59
C GLY A 80 -11.80 -16.61 -12.15
N MET A 81 -10.60 -16.09 -11.90
CA MET A 81 -10.17 -15.62 -10.59
C MET A 81 -11.05 -14.45 -10.10
N PHE A 82 -11.36 -13.51 -11.00
CA PHE A 82 -12.24 -12.38 -10.67
C PHE A 82 -13.60 -12.85 -10.18
N MET A 83 -14.24 -13.78 -10.90
CA MET A 83 -15.58 -14.28 -10.53
C MET A 83 -15.58 -15.02 -9.18
N VAL A 84 -14.52 -15.76 -8.87
CA VAL A 84 -14.37 -16.42 -7.56
C VAL A 84 -14.32 -15.38 -6.45
N LEU A 85 -13.46 -14.36 -6.58
CA LEU A 85 -13.33 -13.27 -5.61
C LEU A 85 -14.61 -12.43 -5.52
N PHE A 86 -15.24 -12.14 -6.64
CA PHE A 86 -16.50 -11.39 -6.67
C PHE A 86 -17.63 -12.11 -5.92
N ASN A 87 -17.74 -13.42 -6.09
CA ASN A 87 -18.70 -14.23 -5.34
C ASN A 87 -18.38 -14.25 -3.85
N HIS A 88 -17.08 -14.26 -3.48
CA HIS A 88 -16.65 -14.19 -2.09
C HIS A 88 -17.10 -12.87 -1.45
N ILE A 89 -16.75 -11.72 -2.01
CA ILE A 89 -17.12 -10.42 -1.42
C ILE A 89 -18.63 -10.22 -1.39
N LYS A 90 -19.36 -10.70 -2.40
CA LYS A 90 -20.82 -10.63 -2.44
C LYS A 90 -21.46 -11.45 -1.31
N ARG A 91 -21.00 -12.69 -1.06
CA ARG A 91 -21.50 -13.53 0.04
C ARG A 91 -21.25 -12.88 1.40
N ASN A 92 -20.06 -12.32 1.59
CA ASN A 92 -19.63 -11.73 2.85
C ASN A 92 -20.03 -10.26 3.02
N LYS A 93 -20.77 -9.68 2.03
CA LYS A 93 -21.22 -8.28 2.03
C LYS A 93 -20.07 -7.29 2.18
N ILE A 94 -18.90 -7.61 1.59
CA ILE A 94 -17.72 -6.76 1.56
C ILE A 94 -17.82 -5.84 0.36
N GLU A 95 -17.60 -4.57 0.56
CA GLU A 95 -17.61 -3.57 -0.51
C GLU A 95 -16.39 -3.73 -1.43
N MET A 96 -16.61 -3.60 -2.74
CA MET A 96 -15.54 -3.64 -3.73
C MET A 96 -14.69 -2.37 -3.67
N THR A 97 -13.39 -2.55 -3.56
CA THR A 97 -12.43 -1.45 -3.66
C THR A 97 -11.61 -1.52 -4.96
N ALA A 98 -10.92 -0.46 -5.27
CA ALA A 98 -9.84 -0.43 -6.26
C ALA A 98 -8.52 -0.08 -5.55
N PRO A 99 -7.40 -0.59 -5.98
CA PRO A 99 -7.16 -1.43 -7.16
C PRO A 99 -7.43 -2.92 -6.93
N VAL A 100 -7.53 -3.67 -8.03
CA VAL A 100 -7.42 -5.14 -8.04
C VAL A 100 -5.96 -5.50 -8.24
N GLU A 101 -5.41 -6.34 -7.35
CA GLU A 101 -4.05 -6.86 -7.45
C GLU A 101 -4.00 -8.07 -8.39
N MET A 102 -2.98 -8.14 -9.26
CA MET A 102 -2.60 -9.35 -9.99
C MET A 102 -1.11 -9.61 -9.80
N ALA A 103 -0.75 -10.80 -9.34
CA ALA A 103 0.64 -11.22 -9.15
C ALA A 103 1.20 -11.83 -10.45
N TRP A 104 2.43 -11.41 -10.81
CA TRP A 104 3.12 -11.84 -12.01
C TRP A 104 4.51 -12.37 -11.62
N PRO A 105 4.59 -13.63 -11.18
CA PRO A 105 5.88 -14.21 -10.85
C PRO A 105 6.79 -14.25 -12.08
N ASP A 106 8.09 -14.12 -11.86
CA ASP A 106 9.07 -14.34 -12.92
C ASP A 106 9.11 -15.82 -13.28
N GLU A 107 9.08 -16.11 -14.58
CA GLU A 107 9.39 -17.45 -15.08
C GLU A 107 10.92 -17.66 -15.19
N ALA A 108 11.32 -18.89 -15.39
CA ALA A 108 12.72 -19.20 -15.62
C ALA A 108 13.33 -18.30 -16.71
N ALA A 109 14.49 -17.69 -16.43
CA ALA A 109 15.20 -16.72 -17.26
C ALA A 109 14.76 -15.25 -17.14
N GLY A 110 14.08 -14.85 -16.06
CA GLY A 110 13.75 -13.43 -15.80
C GLY A 110 12.72 -12.85 -16.77
N GLN A 111 11.90 -13.68 -17.38
CA GLN A 111 10.76 -13.22 -18.18
C GLN A 111 9.48 -13.27 -17.33
N PRO A 112 8.59 -12.27 -17.44
CA PRO A 112 7.32 -12.31 -16.74
C PRO A 112 6.44 -13.45 -17.24
N ALA A 113 5.69 -14.07 -16.33
CA ALA A 113 4.75 -15.15 -16.62
C ALA A 113 3.80 -14.79 -17.78
N ALA A 114 3.35 -15.80 -18.52
CA ALA A 114 2.43 -15.62 -19.64
C ALA A 114 1.07 -15.06 -19.19
N LYS A 115 0.66 -15.34 -17.94
CA LYS A 115 -0.58 -14.89 -17.30
C LYS A 115 -0.34 -14.64 -15.81
N PRO A 116 -1.19 -13.84 -15.13
CA PRO A 116 -1.07 -13.68 -13.69
C PRO A 116 -1.31 -15.03 -12.99
N ALA A 117 -0.50 -15.31 -11.96
CA ALA A 117 -0.63 -16.54 -11.16
C ALA A 117 -1.62 -16.40 -10.02
N ALA A 118 -1.93 -15.17 -9.60
CA ALA A 118 -2.88 -14.88 -8.55
C ALA A 118 -3.59 -13.55 -8.81
N MET A 119 -4.80 -13.44 -8.24
CA MET A 119 -5.56 -12.21 -8.17
C MET A 119 -6.02 -11.99 -6.74
N ALA A 120 -6.07 -10.72 -6.31
CA ALA A 120 -6.60 -10.38 -5.01
C ALA A 120 -7.48 -9.13 -5.04
N PHE A 121 -8.53 -9.16 -4.21
CA PHE A 121 -9.36 -8.00 -3.90
C PHE A 121 -8.95 -7.46 -2.53
N LEU A 122 -8.61 -6.19 -2.48
CA LEU A 122 -8.21 -5.51 -1.26
C LEU A 122 -9.47 -5.11 -0.49
N TYR A 123 -9.43 -5.24 0.83
CA TYR A 123 -10.54 -4.79 1.67
C TYR A 123 -10.43 -3.30 1.99
N GLY A 124 -11.57 -2.64 2.11
CA GLY A 124 -11.61 -1.21 2.45
C GLY A 124 -10.99 -0.92 3.80
N GLU A 125 -11.24 -1.81 4.77
CA GLU A 125 -10.70 -1.74 6.13
C GLU A 125 -10.04 -3.08 6.49
N PRO A 126 -8.89 -3.07 7.19
CA PRO A 126 -8.14 -4.30 7.50
C PRO A 126 -8.85 -5.21 8.51
N GLU A 127 -9.87 -4.72 9.23
CA GLU A 127 -10.65 -5.50 10.20
C GLU A 127 -11.77 -6.33 9.56
N TRP A 128 -12.11 -6.06 8.30
CA TRP A 128 -13.20 -6.78 7.63
C TRP A 128 -12.82 -8.24 7.32
N GLY A 129 -13.80 -9.14 7.51
CA GLY A 129 -13.68 -10.55 7.22
C GLY A 129 -12.77 -11.32 8.19
N GLU A 130 -12.90 -12.63 8.18
CA GLU A 130 -12.05 -13.54 8.96
C GLU A 130 -10.86 -13.99 8.12
N LYS A 131 -9.70 -14.15 8.77
CA LYS A 131 -8.48 -14.66 8.12
C LYS A 131 -8.57 -16.15 7.88
N GLY A 132 -7.93 -16.58 6.79
CA GLY A 132 -7.84 -17.98 6.42
C GLY A 132 -8.66 -18.32 5.18
N ALA A 133 -8.83 -19.60 4.93
CA ALA A 133 -9.61 -20.06 3.79
C ALA A 133 -11.11 -19.75 3.97
N ASP A 134 -11.76 -19.26 2.89
CA ASP A 134 -13.20 -19.05 2.89
C ASP A 134 -13.93 -20.40 3.07
N PRO A 135 -14.77 -20.57 4.10
CA PRO A 135 -15.49 -21.83 4.31
C PRO A 135 -16.40 -22.26 3.16
N ALA A 136 -16.87 -21.31 2.36
CA ALA A 136 -17.75 -21.56 1.22
C ALA A 136 -17.00 -21.83 -0.10
N ASP A 137 -15.73 -21.40 -0.19
CA ASP A 137 -14.88 -21.66 -1.36
C ASP A 137 -13.39 -21.61 -0.95
N GLY A 138 -12.84 -22.77 -0.60
CA GLY A 138 -11.47 -22.91 -0.10
C GLY A 138 -10.35 -22.43 -1.06
N ARG A 139 -10.69 -22.03 -2.30
CA ARG A 139 -9.73 -21.38 -3.21
C ARG A 139 -9.44 -19.96 -2.79
N VAL A 140 -10.34 -19.31 -2.03
CA VAL A 140 -10.16 -17.96 -1.54
C VAL A 140 -9.48 -18.02 -0.19
N VAL A 141 -8.37 -17.30 -0.05
CA VAL A 141 -7.65 -17.14 1.22
C VAL A 141 -7.62 -15.67 1.59
N VAL A 142 -8.10 -15.35 2.79
CA VAL A 142 -8.05 -14.00 3.36
C VAL A 142 -6.77 -13.88 4.20
N GLU A 143 -5.96 -12.88 3.91
CA GLU A 143 -4.67 -12.68 4.57
C GLU A 143 -4.38 -11.20 4.86
N ASP A 144 -3.56 -10.97 5.90
CA ASP A 144 -3.05 -9.65 6.23
C ASP A 144 -1.68 -9.47 5.60
N ILE A 145 -1.51 -8.36 4.92
CA ILE A 145 -0.26 -7.95 4.29
C ILE A 145 0.39 -6.90 5.19
N PRO A 146 1.65 -7.09 5.60
CA PRO A 146 2.37 -6.11 6.41
C PRO A 146 2.65 -4.83 5.62
N PRO A 147 2.95 -3.71 6.29
CA PRO A 147 3.40 -2.49 5.62
C PRO A 147 4.58 -2.79 4.71
N MET A 148 4.60 -2.19 3.53
CA MET A 148 5.66 -2.41 2.56
C MET A 148 5.98 -1.18 1.74
N GLN A 149 7.20 -1.17 1.19
CA GLN A 149 7.60 -0.24 0.16
C GLN A 149 7.62 -0.94 -1.19
N VAL A 150 7.27 -0.20 -2.22
CA VAL A 150 7.33 -0.66 -3.60
C VAL A 150 7.95 0.41 -4.49
N VAL A 151 8.68 0.01 -5.51
CA VAL A 151 8.92 0.85 -6.67
C VAL A 151 7.77 0.62 -7.65
N SER A 152 7.21 1.69 -8.19
CA SER A 152 5.95 1.68 -8.94
C SER A 152 6.02 2.59 -10.15
N ILE A 153 5.33 2.18 -11.22
CA ILE A 153 5.09 3.01 -12.39
C ILE A 153 3.62 2.89 -12.82
N ALA A 154 2.93 4.02 -12.89
CA ALA A 154 1.57 4.05 -13.43
C ALA A 154 1.61 4.15 -14.96
N MET A 155 0.78 3.37 -15.61
CA MET A 155 0.69 3.28 -17.07
C MET A 155 -0.76 3.29 -17.53
N ARG A 156 -1.01 3.83 -18.73
CA ARG A 156 -2.32 3.73 -19.38
C ARG A 156 -2.32 2.56 -20.35
N GLY A 157 -3.44 1.83 -20.41
CA GLY A 157 -3.61 0.77 -21.39
C GLY A 157 -4.34 -0.46 -20.88
N ALA A 158 -4.21 -1.54 -21.63
CA ALA A 158 -4.80 -2.84 -21.27
C ALA A 158 -4.09 -3.49 -20.08
N TYR A 159 -4.81 -4.29 -19.31
CA TYR A 159 -4.27 -5.08 -18.21
C TYR A 159 -3.76 -6.43 -18.72
N ASP A 160 -2.71 -6.40 -19.54
CA ASP A 160 -2.16 -7.58 -20.21
C ASP A 160 -0.66 -7.76 -19.94
N ARG A 161 -0.14 -8.91 -20.36
CA ARG A 161 1.28 -9.26 -20.22
C ARG A 161 2.21 -8.22 -20.85
N LYS A 162 1.85 -7.67 -21.99
CA LYS A 162 2.69 -6.70 -22.70
C LYS A 162 2.89 -5.43 -21.87
N HIS A 163 1.80 -4.91 -21.32
CA HIS A 163 1.84 -3.74 -20.43
C HIS A 163 2.63 -4.03 -19.16
N PHE A 164 2.37 -5.19 -18.54
CA PHE A 164 3.15 -5.61 -17.38
C PHE A 164 4.65 -5.69 -17.70
N ALA A 165 5.04 -6.39 -18.75
CA ALA A 165 6.43 -6.58 -19.13
C ALA A 165 7.15 -5.25 -19.44
N GLU A 166 6.47 -4.29 -20.08
CA GLU A 166 7.02 -2.97 -20.34
C GLU A 166 7.27 -2.20 -19.05
N GLY A 167 6.28 -2.14 -18.15
CA GLY A 167 6.44 -1.50 -16.85
C GLY A 167 7.52 -2.17 -15.99
N HIS A 168 7.50 -3.50 -15.92
CA HIS A 168 8.49 -4.29 -15.17
C HIS A 168 9.91 -4.00 -15.62
N LYS A 169 10.17 -4.01 -16.93
CA LYS A 169 11.47 -3.67 -17.49
C LYS A 169 11.96 -2.27 -17.08
N ARG A 170 11.05 -1.29 -17.01
CA ARG A 170 11.39 0.08 -16.57
C ARG A 170 11.74 0.12 -15.08
N LEU A 171 11.06 -0.69 -14.26
CA LEU A 171 11.35 -0.80 -12.83
C LEU A 171 12.66 -1.53 -12.58
N GLU A 172 12.99 -2.58 -13.36
CA GLU A 172 14.30 -3.25 -13.29
C GLU A 172 15.44 -2.31 -13.65
N ALA A 173 15.28 -1.48 -14.69
CA ALA A 173 16.25 -0.46 -15.05
C ALA A 173 16.46 0.56 -13.91
N TRP A 174 15.37 1.00 -13.28
CA TRP A 174 15.43 1.89 -12.12
C TRP A 174 16.17 1.22 -10.95
N LEU A 175 15.89 -0.05 -10.65
CA LEU A 175 16.58 -0.80 -9.58
C LEU A 175 18.08 -0.95 -9.86
N ALA A 176 18.47 -1.10 -11.12
CA ALA A 176 19.89 -1.16 -11.50
C ALA A 176 20.64 0.15 -11.24
N GLU A 177 19.92 1.30 -11.30
CA GLU A 177 20.45 2.64 -10.99
C GLU A 177 20.39 2.99 -9.50
N HIS A 178 19.65 2.19 -8.70
CA HIS A 178 19.41 2.42 -7.26
C HIS A 178 19.83 1.19 -6.44
N PRO A 179 21.16 0.94 -6.33
CA PRO A 179 21.69 -0.27 -5.67
C PRO A 179 21.41 -0.34 -4.17
N GLU A 180 20.96 0.74 -3.54
CA GLU A 180 20.50 0.78 -2.16
C GLU A 180 19.18 0.02 -1.93
N TRP A 181 18.47 -0.34 -3.01
CA TRP A 181 17.24 -1.13 -2.97
C TRP A 181 17.44 -2.53 -3.53
N GLU A 182 16.68 -3.48 -3.00
CA GLU A 182 16.58 -4.83 -3.57
C GLU A 182 15.11 -5.28 -3.62
N PRO A 183 14.75 -6.12 -4.62
CA PRO A 183 13.43 -6.74 -4.65
C PRO A 183 13.14 -7.54 -3.37
N ALA A 184 11.90 -7.44 -2.87
CA ALA A 184 11.46 -8.06 -1.63
C ALA A 184 10.15 -8.86 -1.77
N GLY A 185 9.70 -9.11 -3.00
CA GLY A 185 8.47 -9.86 -3.25
C GLY A 185 8.18 -10.04 -4.73
N VAL A 186 7.07 -10.71 -5.01
CA VAL A 186 6.61 -10.98 -6.38
C VAL A 186 6.16 -9.69 -7.05
N PRO A 187 6.59 -9.40 -8.29
CA PRO A 187 6.07 -8.30 -9.08
C PRO A 187 4.56 -8.42 -9.29
N ARG A 188 3.88 -7.28 -9.32
CA ARG A 188 2.42 -7.24 -9.41
C ARG A 188 1.91 -6.05 -10.20
N THR A 189 0.64 -6.09 -10.59
CA THR A 189 -0.11 -4.93 -11.06
C THR A 189 -1.21 -4.55 -10.09
N PHE A 190 -1.44 -3.27 -9.94
CA PHE A 190 -2.63 -2.68 -9.33
C PHE A 190 -3.50 -2.07 -10.42
N ASN A 191 -4.66 -2.69 -10.68
CA ASN A 191 -5.58 -2.33 -11.74
C ASN A 191 -6.74 -1.50 -11.16
N TYR A 192 -6.84 -0.24 -11.55
CA TYR A 192 -7.75 0.74 -10.93
C TYR A 192 -9.14 0.81 -11.57
N ASN A 193 -9.30 0.22 -12.75
CA ASN A 193 -10.54 0.33 -13.52
C ASN A 193 -11.14 -1.04 -13.83
N SER A 194 -12.47 -1.08 -13.93
CA SER A 194 -13.20 -2.25 -14.36
C SER A 194 -12.91 -2.61 -15.83
N PRO A 195 -13.25 -3.84 -16.26
CA PRO A 195 -13.14 -4.24 -17.66
C PRO A 195 -13.91 -3.35 -18.64
N PHE A 196 -14.97 -2.67 -18.19
CA PHE A 196 -15.86 -1.85 -19.03
C PHE A 196 -15.27 -0.48 -19.39
N VAL A 197 -14.27 -0.02 -18.67
CA VAL A 197 -13.55 1.22 -19.01
C VAL A 197 -12.70 0.97 -20.27
N PRO A 198 -12.73 1.87 -21.29
CA PRO A 198 -11.89 1.72 -22.48
C PRO A 198 -10.40 1.66 -22.14
N ASN A 199 -9.63 0.78 -22.78
CA ASN A 199 -8.21 0.59 -22.51
C ASN A 199 -7.39 1.88 -22.59
N LEU A 200 -7.74 2.81 -23.48
CA LEU A 200 -7.03 4.08 -23.65
C LEU A 200 -6.99 4.93 -22.37
N VAL A 201 -8.01 4.79 -21.51
CA VAL A 201 -8.13 5.59 -20.27
C VAL A 201 -8.00 4.75 -19.00
N LYS A 202 -7.84 3.42 -19.11
CA LYS A 202 -7.50 2.58 -17.97
C LYS A 202 -6.15 3.00 -17.39
N VAL A 203 -6.04 2.86 -16.07
CA VAL A 203 -4.78 3.07 -15.35
C VAL A 203 -4.45 1.80 -14.57
N ALA A 204 -3.22 1.33 -14.72
CA ALA A 204 -2.63 0.31 -13.88
C ALA A 204 -1.29 0.80 -13.34
N GLU A 205 -0.89 0.31 -12.18
CA GLU A 205 0.49 0.42 -11.70
C GLU A 205 1.17 -0.93 -11.80
N VAL A 206 2.34 -0.98 -12.41
CA VAL A 206 3.26 -2.10 -12.27
C VAL A 206 4.12 -1.81 -11.04
N GLN A 207 4.32 -2.80 -10.19
CA GLN A 207 5.01 -2.63 -8.91
C GLN A 207 5.95 -3.80 -8.63
N ILE A 208 7.10 -3.49 -8.05
CA ILE A 208 8.01 -4.45 -7.45
C ILE A 208 8.12 -4.09 -5.96
N PRO A 209 7.72 -4.98 -5.02
CA PRO A 209 8.03 -4.80 -3.61
C PRO A 209 9.53 -4.69 -3.41
N ILE A 210 9.97 -3.71 -2.60
CA ILE A 210 11.39 -3.43 -2.35
C ILE A 210 11.67 -3.30 -0.86
N ARG A 211 12.93 -3.50 -0.51
CA ARG A 211 13.47 -3.19 0.81
C ARG A 211 14.86 -2.57 0.68
N PRO A 212 15.30 -1.79 1.69
CA PRO A 212 16.69 -1.34 1.72
C PRO A 212 17.63 -2.54 1.68
N ARG A 213 18.66 -2.46 0.84
CA ARG A 213 19.73 -3.47 0.83
C ARG A 213 20.56 -3.34 2.10
N PRO A 214 20.80 -4.43 2.83
CA PRO A 214 21.70 -4.37 3.98
C PRO A 214 23.07 -3.81 3.57
N ALA A 215 23.62 -2.91 4.38
CA ALA A 215 24.99 -2.48 4.17
C ALA A 215 25.92 -3.72 4.17
N PRO A 216 26.94 -3.76 3.30
CA PRO A 216 27.94 -4.85 3.36
C PRO A 216 28.47 -4.93 4.78
N ALA A 217 28.44 -6.13 5.36
CA ALA A 217 29.03 -6.36 6.67
C ALA A 217 30.50 -5.91 6.59
N ASP A 218 30.85 -4.96 7.44
CA ASP A 218 32.18 -4.35 7.47
C ASP A 218 33.25 -5.46 7.52
N ALA A 219 34.03 -5.59 6.44
CA ALA A 219 35.09 -6.57 6.34
C ALA A 219 36.33 -6.09 7.14
N SER A 220 36.05 -5.61 8.37
CA SER A 220 37.10 -5.25 9.32
C SER A 220 37.34 -6.37 10.32
N ARG A 221 38.17 -7.34 9.93
CA ARG A 221 38.99 -8.16 10.83
C ARG A 221 40.37 -8.37 10.23
#